data_7d1c92a2408166728c9c79a2454d9736
#
_entry.id   7d1c92a2408166728c9c79a2454d9736
#
_cell.length_a   1.000
_cell.length_b   1.000
_cell.length_c   1.000
_cell.angle_alpha   90.00
_cell.angle_beta   90.00
_cell.angle_gamma   90.00
#
_symmetry.space_group_name_H-M   'P 1'
#
loop_
_entity.id
_entity.type
_entity.pdbx_description
1 polymer ?
#
loop_
_entity_poly.entity_id
_entity_poly.type
_entity_poly.pdbx_seq_one_letter_code
_entity_poly.pdbx_strand_id
1 'polypeptide(L)'
;MCGGLALLAVVFAGAYYFLMPVAEVATVRRGTAISAVYGTARIEPAFVVHVRAQNSGFIQLAEPFSAGRGAIGKSVEKGQLLATIADETTARQLKQARADLDAAVQRAELALPSSELLKAAEDNLQRLEKVVSSGNVPMVEYEKAKSEAKRLRGVVETERIERDRNLNALGEAAKKLEAQMKSAEVQAPIDGLLTNVQTIDGELVSAGNELFTVSSRKNYVRGEVNEEDVGEVKPGMNAKLQLYAYRTRTFTASVTSIQPAADPTTQRYTIVLEMENPPDNLMAGMTGEMNIITGTHQNVLLVPTRALIVDQALVVKRGVVRSRTVQVGFRTLDFAEAVSGLSEGNRVVVSNQDKLRPGEPVRQRMVSVPPLPKEP
;
A
#
# COMPACT_ATOMS: atom_id res chain seq x y z
N MET A 1 67.31 39.14 50.41
CA MET A 1 66.15 39.83 49.79
C MET A 1 65.59 39.09 48.58
N CYS A 2 66.21 38.10 47.93
CA CYS A 2 65.71 37.42 46.76
C CYS A 2 64.57 36.40 47.02
N GLY A 3 64.50 35.75 48.25
CA GLY A 3 63.50 34.73 48.55
C GLY A 3 62.06 35.21 48.72
N GLY A 4 61.89 36.47 49.23
CA GLY A 4 60.53 37.03 49.39
C GLY A 4 59.84 37.45 48.09
N LEU A 5 60.63 37.89 47.10
CA LEU A 5 60.10 38.24 45.76
C LEU A 5 59.68 36.98 44.99
N ALA A 6 60.41 35.86 45.13
CA ALA A 6 60.03 34.57 44.50
C ALA A 6 58.72 33.99 45.10
N LEU A 7 58.56 34.10 46.42
CA LEU A 7 57.36 33.62 47.12
C LEU A 7 56.12 34.45 46.76
N LEU A 8 56.24 35.78 46.66
CA LEU A 8 55.21 36.68 46.24
C LEU A 8 54.78 36.43 44.75
N ALA A 9 55.76 36.15 43.87
CA ALA A 9 55.49 35.84 42.45
C ALA A 9 54.74 34.51 42.34
N VAL A 10 55.06 33.48 43.16
CA VAL A 10 54.32 32.20 43.14
C VAL A 10 52.92 32.34 43.71
N VAL A 11 52.74 33.14 44.78
CA VAL A 11 51.39 33.42 45.32
C VAL A 11 50.53 34.21 44.31
N PHE A 12 51.11 35.19 43.63
CA PHE A 12 50.40 35.99 42.63
C PHE A 12 50.09 35.19 41.37
N ALA A 13 50.98 34.30 40.92
CA ALA A 13 50.72 33.38 39.84
C ALA A 13 49.64 32.35 40.17
N GLY A 14 49.65 31.83 41.45
CA GLY A 14 48.60 30.94 41.95
C GLY A 14 47.25 31.63 42.04
N ALA A 15 47.17 32.85 42.57
CA ALA A 15 45.93 33.63 42.63
C ALA A 15 45.41 33.98 41.22
N TYR A 16 46.29 34.37 40.31
CA TYR A 16 45.95 34.63 38.91
C TYR A 16 45.40 33.37 38.21
N TYR A 17 46.03 32.21 38.42
CA TYR A 17 45.55 30.93 37.88
C TYR A 17 44.17 30.58 38.42
N PHE A 18 43.91 30.85 39.70
CA PHE A 18 42.61 30.56 40.35
C PHE A 18 41.48 31.49 39.86
N LEU A 19 41.80 32.71 39.49
CA LEU A 19 40.87 33.72 38.95
C LEU A 19 40.57 33.56 37.44
N MET A 20 41.36 32.73 36.72
CA MET A 20 41.10 32.47 35.29
C MET A 20 39.75 31.80 35.07
N PRO A 21 38.97 32.25 34.05
CA PRO A 21 37.69 31.64 33.68
C PRO A 21 37.91 30.20 33.28
N VAL A 22 36.92 29.35 33.64
CA VAL A 22 36.96 27.91 33.33
C VAL A 22 36.25 27.71 32.01
N ALA A 23 36.94 27.22 30.99
CA ALA A 23 36.38 26.81 29.73
C ALA A 23 36.11 25.29 29.72
N GLU A 24 34.88 24.92 29.56
CA GLU A 24 34.51 23.51 29.33
C GLU A 24 34.82 23.18 27.87
N VAL A 25 35.70 22.16 27.72
CA VAL A 25 36.21 21.80 26.40
C VAL A 25 35.95 20.34 26.06
N ALA A 26 35.67 20.12 24.78
CA ALA A 26 35.57 18.80 24.19
C ALA A 26 36.67 18.63 23.12
N THR A 27 37.13 17.40 22.92
CA THR A 27 38.17 17.09 21.94
C THR A 27 37.50 16.74 20.59
N VAL A 28 37.96 17.37 19.52
CA VAL A 28 37.61 16.99 18.13
C VAL A 28 38.23 15.65 17.82
N ARG A 29 37.43 14.69 17.38
CA ARG A 29 37.84 13.31 17.10
C ARG A 29 37.37 12.90 15.72
N ARG A 30 38.03 11.89 15.14
CA ARG A 30 37.55 11.26 13.95
C ARG A 30 36.44 10.24 14.27
N GLY A 31 35.46 10.15 13.40
CA GLY A 31 34.37 9.20 13.51
C GLY A 31 33.54 9.14 12.23
N THR A 32 32.47 8.40 12.30
CA THR A 32 31.50 8.31 11.20
C THR A 32 30.38 9.33 11.42
N ALA A 33 30.19 10.24 10.47
CA ALA A 33 29.02 11.10 10.42
C ALA A 33 27.91 10.40 9.61
N ILE A 34 26.73 10.31 10.20
CA ILE A 34 25.54 9.74 9.55
C ILE A 34 24.55 10.89 9.37
N SER A 35 24.22 11.22 8.12
CA SER A 35 23.11 12.08 7.81
C SER A 35 21.85 11.24 7.73
N ALA A 36 20.79 11.69 8.36
CA ALA A 36 19.50 11.01 8.35
C ALA A 36 18.36 12.00 8.32
N VAL A 37 17.35 11.70 7.53
CA VAL A 37 16.07 12.40 7.52
C VAL A 37 15.14 11.72 8.51
N TYR A 38 14.60 12.50 9.42
CA TYR A 38 13.67 12.05 10.45
C TYR A 38 12.23 12.18 9.95
N GLY A 39 11.40 11.20 10.33
CA GLY A 39 9.98 11.23 10.00
C GLY A 39 9.16 10.34 10.91
N THR A 40 7.84 10.46 10.78
CA THR A 40 6.91 9.54 11.42
C THR A 40 6.68 8.32 10.54
N ALA A 41 6.42 7.17 11.14
CA ALA A 41 6.13 5.93 10.46
C ALA A 41 4.79 5.36 10.92
N ARG A 42 4.03 4.81 9.98
CA ARG A 42 2.78 4.10 10.24
C ARG A 42 2.74 2.82 9.43
N ILE A 43 2.31 1.75 10.07
CA ILE A 43 2.11 0.47 9.38
C ILE A 43 0.73 0.50 8.71
N GLU A 44 0.70 0.26 7.41
CA GLU A 44 -0.52 0.18 6.62
C GLU A 44 -0.59 -1.15 5.85
N PRO A 45 -1.78 -1.74 5.69
CA PRO A 45 -1.93 -2.93 4.86
C PRO A 45 -1.75 -2.56 3.39
N ALA A 46 -1.18 -3.47 2.59
CA ALA A 46 -0.98 -3.23 1.17
C ALA A 46 -2.29 -3.00 0.41
N PHE A 47 -3.35 -3.68 0.83
CA PHE A 47 -4.68 -3.52 0.27
C PHE A 47 -5.74 -3.59 1.36
N VAL A 48 -6.74 -2.73 1.25
CA VAL A 48 -7.98 -2.77 2.03
C VAL A 48 -9.12 -2.83 1.03
N VAL A 49 -9.98 -3.84 1.14
CA VAL A 49 -11.12 -4.02 0.24
C VAL A 49 -12.40 -4.03 1.05
N HIS A 50 -13.31 -3.12 0.68
CA HIS A 50 -14.65 -3.05 1.23
C HIS A 50 -15.57 -3.93 0.39
N VAL A 51 -16.03 -5.02 0.97
CA VAL A 51 -16.95 -5.97 0.34
C VAL A 51 -18.36 -5.48 0.54
N ARG A 52 -19.05 -5.20 -0.57
CA ARG A 52 -20.39 -4.61 -0.58
C ARG A 52 -21.41 -5.59 -1.15
N ALA A 53 -22.66 -5.48 -0.66
CA ALA A 53 -23.79 -6.20 -1.22
C ALA A 53 -24.00 -5.82 -2.68
N GLN A 54 -24.10 -6.80 -3.58
CA GLN A 54 -24.45 -6.59 -4.98
C GLN A 54 -25.97 -6.58 -5.18
N ASN A 55 -26.70 -7.31 -4.34
CA ASN A 55 -28.14 -7.45 -4.38
C ASN A 55 -28.76 -7.04 -3.03
N SER A 56 -30.06 -6.77 -3.02
CA SER A 56 -30.84 -6.57 -1.80
C SER A 56 -31.47 -7.89 -1.37
N GLY A 57 -31.55 -8.14 -0.07
CA GLY A 57 -32.16 -9.35 0.49
C GLY A 57 -31.74 -9.58 1.93
N PHE A 58 -32.17 -10.72 2.50
CA PHE A 58 -31.74 -11.10 3.85
C PHE A 58 -30.39 -11.81 3.79
N ILE A 59 -29.42 -11.30 4.58
CA ILE A 59 -28.09 -11.86 4.62
C ILE A 59 -28.04 -13.06 5.56
N GLN A 60 -27.34 -14.11 5.15
CA GLN A 60 -26.98 -15.28 5.94
C GLN A 60 -25.47 -15.38 5.97
N LEU A 61 -24.88 -15.24 7.17
CA LEU A 61 -23.43 -15.29 7.34
C LEU A 61 -22.96 -16.75 7.26
N ALA A 62 -21.92 -17.00 6.46
CA ALA A 62 -21.31 -18.32 6.36
C ALA A 62 -20.47 -18.64 7.61
N GLU A 63 -20.37 -19.92 7.99
CA GLU A 63 -19.41 -20.35 9.01
C GLU A 63 -17.95 -20.18 8.47
N PRO A 64 -17.02 -19.68 9.25
CA PRO A 64 -17.05 -19.38 10.69
C PRO A 64 -17.44 -17.92 11.01
N PHE A 65 -18.05 -17.16 10.10
CA PHE A 65 -18.32 -15.72 10.23
C PHE A 65 -19.70 -15.42 10.87
N SER A 66 -20.50 -16.43 11.13
CA SER A 66 -21.83 -16.34 11.79
C SER A 66 -21.78 -15.60 13.14
N ALA A 67 -20.62 -15.58 13.81
CA ALA A 67 -20.41 -14.78 15.02
C ALA A 67 -20.45 -13.25 14.79
N GLY A 68 -20.67 -12.77 13.55
CA GLY A 68 -20.70 -11.34 13.21
C GLY A 68 -19.40 -10.65 13.59
N ARG A 69 -19.47 -9.60 14.45
CA ARG A 69 -18.28 -8.87 14.93
C ARG A 69 -17.26 -9.76 15.65
N GLY A 70 -17.65 -10.91 16.20
CA GLY A 70 -16.75 -11.90 16.79
C GLY A 70 -15.84 -12.59 15.77
N ALA A 71 -16.11 -12.42 14.48
CA ALA A 71 -15.26 -12.94 13.42
C ALA A 71 -14.12 -11.99 13.02
N ILE A 72 -14.07 -10.77 13.56
CA ILE A 72 -12.98 -9.82 13.32
C ILE A 72 -11.65 -10.44 13.75
N GLY A 73 -10.63 -10.32 12.89
CA GLY A 73 -9.31 -10.93 13.07
C GLY A 73 -9.18 -12.33 12.46
N LYS A 74 -10.28 -12.97 12.01
CA LYS A 74 -10.17 -14.24 11.31
C LYS A 74 -9.53 -14.08 9.94
N SER A 75 -8.80 -15.12 9.55
CA SER A 75 -8.20 -15.23 8.24
C SER A 75 -9.24 -15.62 7.20
N VAL A 76 -9.12 -15.02 6.02
CA VAL A 76 -9.95 -15.33 4.85
C VAL A 76 -9.05 -15.60 3.64
N GLU A 77 -9.49 -16.53 2.79
CA GLU A 77 -8.86 -16.84 1.50
C GLU A 77 -9.67 -16.23 0.36
N LYS A 78 -9.01 -15.85 -0.72
CA LYS A 78 -9.67 -15.33 -1.92
C LYS A 78 -10.69 -16.34 -2.46
N GLY A 79 -11.93 -15.88 -2.67
CA GLY A 79 -13.04 -16.74 -3.11
C GLY A 79 -13.76 -17.47 -1.97
N GLN A 80 -13.31 -17.35 -0.74
CA GLN A 80 -14.01 -17.92 0.41
C GLN A 80 -15.37 -17.25 0.61
N LEU A 81 -16.41 -18.05 0.79
CA LEU A 81 -17.76 -17.56 1.06
C LEU A 81 -17.82 -16.91 2.45
N LEU A 82 -18.22 -15.64 2.48
CA LEU A 82 -18.42 -14.86 3.72
C LEU A 82 -19.89 -14.83 4.14
N ALA A 83 -20.78 -14.69 3.16
CA ALA A 83 -22.22 -14.64 3.37
C ALA A 83 -22.98 -14.98 2.08
N THR A 84 -24.27 -15.27 2.22
CA THR A 84 -25.21 -15.39 1.11
C THR A 84 -26.36 -14.41 1.33
N ILE A 85 -26.77 -13.71 0.29
CA ILE A 85 -27.95 -12.82 0.34
C ILE A 85 -29.14 -13.59 -0.24
N ALA A 86 -30.07 -13.98 0.60
CA ALA A 86 -31.23 -14.74 0.19
C ALA A 86 -32.26 -13.82 -0.50
N ASP A 87 -32.46 -14.04 -1.80
CA ASP A 87 -33.54 -13.45 -2.59
C ASP A 87 -34.45 -14.57 -3.11
N GLU A 88 -35.47 -14.90 -2.33
CA GLU A 88 -36.44 -15.94 -2.70
C GLU A 88 -37.19 -15.62 -4.00
N THR A 89 -37.30 -14.35 -4.35
CA THR A 89 -38.00 -13.93 -5.57
C THR A 89 -37.19 -14.33 -6.80
N THR A 90 -35.90 -13.99 -6.83
CA THR A 90 -34.99 -14.39 -7.91
C THR A 90 -34.86 -15.91 -7.99
N ALA A 91 -34.82 -16.64 -6.86
CA ALA A 91 -34.77 -18.11 -6.84
C ALA A 91 -36.02 -18.72 -7.49
N ARG A 92 -37.20 -18.21 -7.18
CA ARG A 92 -38.47 -18.67 -7.82
C ARG A 92 -38.49 -18.35 -9.31
N GLN A 93 -38.09 -17.14 -9.71
CA GLN A 93 -38.01 -16.74 -11.12
C GLN A 93 -37.03 -17.63 -11.91
N LEU A 94 -35.87 -17.95 -11.35
CA LEU A 94 -34.91 -18.86 -11.97
C LEU A 94 -35.49 -20.26 -12.18
N LYS A 95 -36.16 -20.79 -11.16
CA LYS A 95 -36.82 -22.09 -11.27
C LYS A 95 -37.88 -22.12 -12.40
N GLN A 96 -38.68 -21.06 -12.50
CA GLN A 96 -39.66 -20.92 -13.59
C GLN A 96 -38.97 -20.80 -14.94
N ALA A 97 -37.97 -19.92 -15.10
CA ALA A 97 -37.26 -19.73 -16.36
C ALA A 97 -36.56 -21.01 -16.86
N ARG A 98 -36.02 -21.83 -15.96
CA ARG A 98 -35.48 -23.15 -16.31
C ARG A 98 -36.55 -24.12 -16.77
N ALA A 99 -37.71 -24.16 -16.10
CA ALA A 99 -38.82 -25.00 -16.51
C ALA A 99 -39.39 -24.59 -17.89
N ASP A 100 -39.45 -23.29 -18.15
CA ASP A 100 -39.90 -22.76 -19.46
C ASP A 100 -38.90 -23.11 -20.58
N LEU A 101 -37.62 -23.01 -20.31
CA LEU A 101 -36.54 -23.41 -21.23
C LEU A 101 -36.58 -24.91 -21.50
N ASP A 102 -36.69 -25.76 -20.48
CA ASP A 102 -36.78 -27.23 -20.63
C ASP A 102 -37.99 -27.61 -21.45
N ALA A 103 -39.17 -27.00 -21.20
CA ALA A 103 -40.38 -27.23 -22.00
C ALA A 103 -40.22 -26.77 -23.46
N ALA A 104 -39.47 -25.69 -23.71
CA ALA A 104 -39.19 -25.23 -25.07
C ALA A 104 -38.20 -26.16 -25.79
N VAL A 105 -37.19 -26.69 -25.09
CA VAL A 105 -36.23 -27.69 -25.61
C VAL A 105 -37.00 -28.96 -26.02
N GLN A 106 -37.85 -29.51 -25.13
CA GLN A 106 -38.66 -30.68 -25.45
C GLN A 106 -39.57 -30.45 -26.67
N ARG A 107 -40.20 -29.29 -26.78
CA ARG A 107 -40.99 -28.96 -27.97
C ARG A 107 -40.14 -28.82 -29.23
N ALA A 108 -38.91 -28.38 -29.12
CA ALA A 108 -37.99 -28.24 -30.24
C ALA A 108 -37.49 -29.58 -30.79
N GLU A 109 -37.54 -30.66 -30.00
CA GLU A 109 -37.25 -32.02 -30.44
C GLU A 109 -38.34 -32.62 -31.32
N LEU A 110 -39.54 -32.04 -31.26
CA LEU A 110 -40.64 -32.44 -32.14
C LEU A 110 -40.42 -31.90 -33.56
N ALA A 111 -40.94 -32.64 -34.57
CA ALA A 111 -40.91 -32.19 -35.95
C ALA A 111 -41.64 -30.84 -36.09
N LEU A 112 -41.14 -29.96 -36.96
CA LEU A 112 -41.84 -28.70 -37.27
C LEU A 112 -43.18 -28.99 -37.91
N PRO A 113 -44.24 -28.26 -37.55
CA PRO A 113 -45.59 -28.52 -38.07
C PRO A 113 -45.66 -28.58 -39.60
N SER A 114 -44.93 -27.69 -40.29
CA SER A 114 -44.92 -27.64 -41.76
C SER A 114 -43.93 -28.60 -42.42
N SER A 115 -43.12 -29.35 -41.66
CA SER A 115 -42.07 -30.23 -42.23
C SER A 115 -42.61 -31.44 -42.98
N GLU A 116 -43.71 -32.05 -42.52
CA GLU A 116 -44.41 -33.15 -43.21
C GLU A 116 -45.05 -32.69 -44.53
N LEU A 117 -45.62 -31.48 -44.55
CA LEU A 117 -46.18 -30.88 -45.77
C LEU A 117 -45.09 -30.58 -46.80
N LEU A 118 -43.93 -30.08 -46.34
CA LEU A 118 -42.76 -29.84 -47.20
C LEU A 118 -42.26 -31.13 -47.80
N LYS A 119 -42.12 -32.18 -47.00
CA LYS A 119 -41.69 -33.49 -47.46
C LYS A 119 -42.63 -34.06 -48.53
N ALA A 120 -43.95 -33.98 -48.31
CA ALA A 120 -44.94 -34.41 -49.30
C ALA A 120 -44.85 -33.59 -50.63
N ALA A 121 -44.64 -32.27 -50.52
CA ALA A 121 -44.47 -31.42 -51.69
C ALA A 121 -43.17 -31.70 -52.47
N GLU A 122 -42.07 -31.96 -51.74
CA GLU A 122 -40.79 -32.35 -52.36
C GLU A 122 -40.85 -33.71 -53.01
N ASP A 123 -41.49 -34.69 -52.40
CA ASP A 123 -41.71 -36.01 -52.98
C ASP A 123 -42.59 -35.93 -54.27
N ASN A 124 -43.61 -35.02 -54.28
CA ASN A 124 -44.42 -34.78 -55.46
C ASN A 124 -43.59 -34.12 -56.58
N LEU A 125 -42.80 -33.07 -56.24
CA LEU A 125 -41.93 -32.41 -57.18
C LEU A 125 -40.92 -33.38 -57.82
N GLN A 126 -40.29 -34.24 -57.01
CA GLN A 126 -39.35 -35.25 -57.47
C GLN A 126 -40.01 -36.27 -58.43
N ARG A 127 -41.24 -36.65 -58.16
CA ARG A 127 -42.01 -37.50 -59.07
C ARG A 127 -42.28 -36.84 -60.43
N LEU A 128 -42.73 -35.58 -60.38
CA LEU A 128 -43.03 -34.83 -61.63
C LEU A 128 -41.73 -34.55 -62.44
N GLU A 129 -40.62 -34.28 -61.76
CA GLU A 129 -39.32 -34.08 -62.45
C GLU A 129 -38.89 -35.27 -63.30
N LYS A 130 -39.08 -36.50 -62.77
CA LYS A 130 -38.78 -37.72 -63.50
C LYS A 130 -39.70 -37.93 -64.71
N VAL A 131 -40.98 -37.49 -64.71
CA VAL A 131 -41.92 -37.69 -65.73
C VAL A 131 -41.91 -36.58 -66.78
N VAL A 132 -41.58 -35.34 -66.43
CA VAL A 132 -41.43 -34.18 -67.34
C VAL A 132 -40.40 -34.47 -68.40
N SER A 133 -39.28 -35.12 -68.04
CA SER A 133 -38.22 -35.53 -68.95
C SER A 133 -38.68 -36.51 -70.04
N SER A 134 -39.74 -37.25 -69.80
CA SER A 134 -40.38 -38.19 -70.75
C SER A 134 -41.56 -37.55 -71.55
N GLY A 135 -41.86 -36.28 -71.41
CA GLY A 135 -42.88 -35.56 -72.19
C GLY A 135 -44.37 -35.81 -71.81
N ASN A 136 -44.64 -36.54 -70.74
CA ASN A 136 -46.00 -37.02 -70.37
C ASN A 136 -46.74 -36.12 -69.36
N VAL A 137 -46.17 -34.96 -68.92
CA VAL A 137 -46.79 -34.04 -67.96
C VAL A 137 -46.67 -32.59 -68.45
N PRO A 138 -47.71 -31.78 -68.36
CA PRO A 138 -47.67 -30.35 -68.73
C PRO A 138 -46.66 -29.58 -67.90
N MET A 139 -45.77 -28.79 -68.53
CA MET A 139 -44.74 -27.96 -67.83
C MET A 139 -45.36 -27.06 -66.78
N VAL A 140 -46.58 -26.60 -66.92
CA VAL A 140 -47.31 -25.76 -65.95
C VAL A 140 -47.52 -26.49 -64.63
N GLU A 141 -47.73 -27.79 -64.64
CA GLU A 141 -47.97 -28.61 -63.41
C GLU A 141 -46.68 -28.81 -62.65
N TYR A 142 -45.52 -29.00 -63.33
CA TYR A 142 -44.23 -29.05 -62.76
C TYR A 142 -43.81 -27.71 -62.07
N GLU A 143 -44.04 -26.57 -62.80
CA GLU A 143 -43.77 -25.24 -62.23
C GLU A 143 -44.61 -24.91 -61.00
N LYS A 144 -45.89 -25.32 -60.94
CA LYS A 144 -46.73 -25.22 -59.76
C LYS A 144 -46.21 -26.00 -58.61
N ALA A 145 -45.81 -27.26 -58.79
CA ALA A 145 -45.29 -28.08 -57.76
C ALA A 145 -43.94 -27.53 -57.20
N LYS A 146 -43.07 -27.02 -58.11
CA LYS A 146 -41.82 -26.35 -57.76
C LYS A 146 -42.04 -25.08 -56.91
N SER A 147 -43.02 -24.27 -57.30
CA SER A 147 -43.39 -23.05 -56.58
C SER A 147 -43.95 -23.36 -55.18
N GLU A 148 -44.77 -24.42 -55.04
CA GLU A 148 -45.33 -24.86 -53.77
C GLU A 148 -44.26 -25.45 -52.85
N ALA A 149 -43.33 -26.29 -53.34
CA ALA A 149 -42.20 -26.80 -52.56
C ALA A 149 -41.30 -25.63 -52.08
N LYS A 150 -41.02 -24.63 -52.94
CA LYS A 150 -40.25 -23.43 -52.56
C LYS A 150 -40.95 -22.61 -51.47
N ARG A 151 -42.28 -22.43 -51.58
CA ARG A 151 -43.09 -21.71 -50.57
C ARG A 151 -43.02 -22.41 -49.21
N LEU A 152 -43.29 -23.75 -49.20
CA LEU A 152 -43.23 -24.55 -47.95
C LEU A 152 -41.85 -24.60 -47.35
N ARG A 153 -40.81 -24.62 -48.15
CA ARG A 153 -39.41 -24.54 -47.68
C ARG A 153 -39.16 -23.23 -46.94
N GLY A 154 -39.68 -22.10 -47.46
CA GLY A 154 -39.64 -20.81 -46.81
C GLY A 154 -40.40 -20.78 -45.47
N VAL A 155 -41.57 -21.45 -45.42
CA VAL A 155 -42.37 -21.55 -44.16
C VAL A 155 -41.58 -22.33 -43.08
N VAL A 156 -41.06 -23.50 -43.45
CA VAL A 156 -40.29 -24.35 -42.51
C VAL A 156 -39.03 -23.61 -41.98
N GLU A 157 -38.33 -22.89 -42.86
CA GLU A 157 -37.17 -22.11 -42.45
C GLU A 157 -37.57 -20.96 -41.48
N THR A 158 -38.68 -20.30 -41.73
CA THR A 158 -39.23 -19.27 -40.81
C THR A 158 -39.58 -19.88 -39.44
N GLU A 159 -40.32 -21.03 -39.43
CA GLU A 159 -40.66 -21.74 -38.20
C GLU A 159 -39.39 -22.15 -37.42
N ARG A 160 -38.33 -22.59 -38.13
CA ARG A 160 -37.05 -22.93 -37.54
C ARG A 160 -36.36 -21.74 -36.89
N ILE A 161 -36.30 -20.62 -37.63
CA ILE A 161 -35.69 -19.36 -37.12
C ILE A 161 -36.46 -18.87 -35.89
N GLU A 162 -37.79 -18.90 -35.90
CA GLU A 162 -38.62 -18.47 -34.77
C GLU A 162 -38.40 -19.38 -33.54
N ARG A 163 -38.35 -20.70 -33.76
CA ARG A 163 -38.05 -21.68 -32.72
C ARG A 163 -36.68 -21.41 -32.07
N ASP A 164 -35.66 -21.24 -32.91
CA ASP A 164 -34.29 -21.00 -32.44
C ASP A 164 -34.14 -19.66 -31.71
N ARG A 165 -34.85 -18.63 -32.16
CA ARG A 165 -34.92 -17.34 -31.44
C ARG A 165 -35.59 -17.49 -30.08
N ASN A 166 -36.68 -18.24 -29.98
CA ASN A 166 -37.36 -18.46 -28.71
C ASN A 166 -36.48 -19.24 -27.73
N LEU A 167 -35.79 -20.29 -28.17
CA LEU A 167 -34.84 -21.04 -27.34
C LEU A 167 -33.71 -20.15 -26.82
N ASN A 168 -33.13 -19.34 -27.70
CA ASN A 168 -32.08 -18.40 -27.34
C ASN A 168 -32.58 -17.37 -26.30
N ALA A 169 -33.75 -16.79 -26.50
CA ALA A 169 -34.33 -15.81 -25.59
C ALA A 169 -34.55 -16.39 -24.17
N LEU A 170 -35.15 -17.60 -24.12
CA LEU A 170 -35.34 -18.30 -22.82
C LEU A 170 -34.01 -18.69 -22.16
N GLY A 171 -33.05 -19.15 -22.95
CA GLY A 171 -31.70 -19.45 -22.46
C GLY A 171 -31.00 -18.24 -21.88
N GLU A 172 -31.02 -17.09 -22.54
CA GLU A 172 -30.45 -15.84 -22.03
C GLU A 172 -31.19 -15.33 -20.79
N ALA A 173 -32.52 -15.48 -20.71
CA ALA A 173 -33.29 -15.14 -19.52
C ALA A 173 -32.88 -16.01 -18.31
N ALA A 174 -32.72 -17.31 -18.48
CA ALA A 174 -32.26 -18.21 -17.43
C ALA A 174 -30.83 -17.88 -16.99
N LYS A 175 -29.91 -17.67 -17.91
CA LYS A 175 -28.51 -17.28 -17.62
C LYS A 175 -28.44 -15.96 -16.84
N LYS A 176 -29.27 -14.97 -17.19
CA LYS A 176 -29.32 -13.70 -16.46
C LYS A 176 -29.71 -13.90 -15.01
N LEU A 177 -30.73 -14.73 -14.75
CA LEU A 177 -31.18 -15.04 -13.39
C LEU A 177 -30.14 -15.89 -12.62
N GLU A 178 -29.43 -16.79 -13.29
CA GLU A 178 -28.30 -17.53 -12.71
C GLU A 178 -27.14 -16.60 -12.29
N ALA A 179 -26.81 -15.63 -13.14
CA ALA A 179 -25.80 -14.62 -12.80
C ALA A 179 -26.24 -13.76 -11.60
N GLN A 180 -27.51 -13.41 -11.50
CA GLN A 180 -28.07 -12.71 -10.34
C GLN A 180 -28.00 -13.58 -9.08
N MET A 181 -28.31 -14.87 -9.15
CA MET A 181 -28.17 -15.80 -8.03
C MET A 181 -26.71 -15.96 -7.59
N LYS A 182 -25.77 -16.03 -8.53
CA LYS A 182 -24.35 -16.10 -8.23
C LYS A 182 -23.84 -14.82 -7.56
N SER A 183 -24.36 -13.66 -7.92
CA SER A 183 -24.02 -12.39 -7.27
C SER A 183 -24.60 -12.25 -5.86
N ALA A 184 -25.48 -13.15 -5.45
CA ALA A 184 -25.97 -13.26 -4.08
C ALA A 184 -24.94 -13.89 -3.12
N GLU A 185 -23.92 -14.59 -3.64
CA GLU A 185 -22.80 -15.08 -2.86
C GLU A 185 -21.79 -13.97 -2.63
N VAL A 186 -21.58 -13.62 -1.37
CA VAL A 186 -20.58 -12.64 -0.95
C VAL A 186 -19.28 -13.36 -0.63
N GLN A 187 -18.28 -13.21 -1.48
CA GLN A 187 -16.99 -13.89 -1.35
C GLN A 187 -15.87 -12.90 -1.03
N ALA A 188 -14.82 -13.39 -0.35
CA ALA A 188 -13.61 -12.60 -0.08
C ALA A 188 -12.86 -12.31 -1.40
N PRO A 189 -12.58 -11.04 -1.72
CA PRO A 189 -11.92 -10.67 -2.98
C PRO A 189 -10.40 -10.92 -2.97
N ILE A 190 -9.80 -10.97 -1.79
CA ILE A 190 -8.36 -11.15 -1.56
C ILE A 190 -8.11 -12.08 -0.36
N ASP A 191 -6.89 -12.65 -0.30
CA ASP A 191 -6.38 -13.28 0.91
C ASP A 191 -6.06 -12.23 1.95
N GLY A 192 -6.48 -12.45 3.21
CA GLY A 192 -6.25 -11.44 4.23
C GLY A 192 -6.85 -11.75 5.59
N LEU A 193 -7.12 -10.68 6.33
CA LEU A 193 -7.79 -10.70 7.62
C LEU A 193 -9.09 -9.90 7.52
N LEU A 194 -10.13 -10.40 8.13
CA LEU A 194 -11.39 -9.70 8.30
C LEU A 194 -11.20 -8.61 9.37
N THR A 195 -11.23 -7.35 8.97
CA THR A 195 -10.98 -6.22 9.88
C THR A 195 -12.24 -5.52 10.35
N ASN A 196 -13.32 -5.65 9.60
CA ASN A 196 -14.62 -5.12 10.01
C ASN A 196 -15.77 -6.00 9.51
N VAL A 197 -16.84 -6.08 10.29
CA VAL A 197 -18.13 -6.71 9.96
C VAL A 197 -19.23 -5.72 10.33
N GLN A 198 -19.92 -5.21 9.32
CA GLN A 198 -20.94 -4.17 9.46
C GLN A 198 -22.39 -4.72 9.44
N THR A 199 -22.53 -6.03 9.30
CA THR A 199 -23.84 -6.70 9.19
C THR A 199 -23.98 -7.79 10.24
N ILE A 200 -25.20 -8.20 10.50
CA ILE A 200 -25.55 -9.32 11.36
C ILE A 200 -26.37 -10.37 10.60
N ASP A 201 -26.32 -11.60 11.06
CA ASP A 201 -27.08 -12.69 10.45
C ASP A 201 -28.59 -12.42 10.47
N GLY A 202 -29.28 -12.65 9.34
CA GLY A 202 -30.70 -12.37 9.17
C GLY A 202 -31.06 -10.89 8.92
N GLU A 203 -30.10 -9.97 8.82
CA GLU A 203 -30.37 -8.55 8.52
C GLU A 203 -30.81 -8.36 7.07
N LEU A 204 -31.74 -7.42 6.84
CA LEU A 204 -32.11 -6.98 5.50
C LEU A 204 -31.07 -5.97 4.98
N VAL A 205 -30.32 -6.34 3.96
CA VAL A 205 -29.32 -5.48 3.32
C VAL A 205 -29.79 -4.99 1.97
N SER A 206 -29.32 -3.81 1.58
CA SER A 206 -29.57 -3.22 0.25
C SER A 206 -28.31 -3.27 -0.60
N ALA A 207 -28.48 -3.34 -1.91
CA ALA A 207 -27.36 -3.25 -2.85
C ALA A 207 -26.52 -1.99 -2.58
N GLY A 208 -25.20 -2.13 -2.52
CA GLY A 208 -24.25 -1.08 -2.18
C GLY A 208 -23.87 -0.98 -0.68
N ASN A 209 -24.63 -1.58 0.23
CA ASN A 209 -24.28 -1.61 1.66
C ASN A 209 -22.93 -2.31 1.84
N GLU A 210 -22.06 -1.71 2.65
CA GLU A 210 -20.80 -2.33 3.06
C GLU A 210 -21.10 -3.42 4.10
N LEU A 211 -20.60 -4.63 3.82
CA LEU A 211 -20.84 -5.81 4.67
C LEU A 211 -19.58 -6.18 5.45
N PHE A 212 -18.45 -6.24 4.78
CA PHE A 212 -17.17 -6.65 5.34
C PHE A 212 -16.04 -5.75 4.86
N THR A 213 -15.00 -5.63 5.67
CA THR A 213 -13.72 -5.05 5.25
C THR A 213 -12.64 -6.12 5.41
N VAL A 214 -11.93 -6.41 4.33
CA VAL A 214 -10.82 -7.37 4.30
C VAL A 214 -9.53 -6.62 4.03
N SER A 215 -8.53 -6.78 4.90
CA SER A 215 -7.20 -6.22 4.74
C SER A 215 -6.18 -7.30 4.41
N SER A 216 -5.26 -7.01 3.49
CA SER A 216 -4.19 -7.94 3.17
C SER A 216 -3.30 -8.20 4.39
N ARG A 217 -2.64 -9.38 4.42
CA ARG A 217 -1.63 -9.69 5.43
C ARG A 217 -0.30 -8.98 5.19
N LYS A 218 -0.02 -8.64 3.93
CA LYS A 218 1.18 -7.89 3.59
C LYS A 218 0.99 -6.43 4.01
N ASN A 219 1.91 -5.95 4.84
CA ASN A 219 1.95 -4.56 5.30
C ASN A 219 3.14 -3.85 4.68
N TYR A 220 3.02 -2.54 4.53
CA TYR A 220 4.13 -1.64 4.23
C TYR A 220 4.21 -0.55 5.30
N VAL A 221 5.29 0.19 5.31
CA VAL A 221 5.47 1.33 6.19
C VAL A 221 5.20 2.60 5.38
N ARG A 222 4.21 3.36 5.79
CA ARG A 222 4.00 4.72 5.34
C ARG A 222 4.80 5.66 6.22
N GLY A 223 5.82 6.28 5.65
CA GLY A 223 6.61 7.32 6.29
C GLY A 223 6.14 8.71 5.87
N GLU A 224 6.24 9.68 6.76
CA GLU A 224 5.99 11.08 6.45
C GLU A 224 7.20 11.93 6.82
N VAL A 225 7.69 12.71 5.86
CA VAL A 225 8.83 13.64 6.03
C VAL A 225 8.44 15.06 5.63
N ASN A 226 9.15 16.05 6.15
CA ASN A 226 8.94 17.44 5.81
C ASN A 226 9.42 17.77 4.39
N GLU A 227 8.88 18.83 3.81
CA GLU A 227 9.25 19.31 2.47
C GLU A 227 10.74 19.64 2.35
N GLU A 228 11.33 20.24 3.37
CA GLU A 228 12.76 20.62 3.39
C GLU A 228 13.70 19.42 3.32
N ASP A 229 13.26 18.25 3.78
CA ASP A 229 14.08 17.03 3.91
C ASP A 229 13.87 16.06 2.74
N VAL A 230 12.72 16.10 2.07
CA VAL A 230 12.36 15.10 1.04
C VAL A 230 13.32 15.08 -0.15
N GLY A 231 13.94 16.21 -0.46
CA GLY A 231 14.91 16.32 -1.56
C GLY A 231 16.16 15.46 -1.39
N GLU A 232 16.51 15.09 -0.15
CA GLU A 232 17.62 14.20 0.16
C GLU A 232 17.27 12.72 0.09
N VAL A 233 15.98 12.36 0.10
CA VAL A 233 15.52 10.97 0.12
C VAL A 233 15.45 10.42 -1.29
N LYS A 234 15.91 9.18 -1.48
CA LYS A 234 15.85 8.45 -2.77
C LYS A 234 15.40 7.01 -2.55
N PRO A 235 14.69 6.42 -3.53
CA PRO A 235 14.42 4.99 -3.51
C PRO A 235 15.70 4.15 -3.34
N GLY A 236 15.61 3.07 -2.59
CA GLY A 236 16.74 2.19 -2.25
C GLY A 236 17.52 2.60 -0.99
N MET A 237 17.25 3.76 -0.40
CA MET A 237 17.90 4.15 0.86
C MET A 237 17.41 3.31 2.03
N ASN A 238 18.32 3.00 2.94
CA ASN A 238 18.00 2.28 4.17
C ASN A 238 17.42 3.22 5.23
N ALA A 239 16.47 2.70 5.99
CA ALA A 239 15.84 3.40 7.08
C ALA A 239 15.85 2.52 8.35
N LYS A 240 16.00 3.16 9.50
CA LYS A 240 15.79 2.54 10.80
C LYS A 240 14.43 2.96 11.33
N LEU A 241 13.62 1.97 11.71
CA LEU A 241 12.27 2.16 12.24
C LEU A 241 12.23 1.79 13.72
N GLN A 242 11.61 2.63 14.52
CA GLN A 242 11.31 2.35 15.91
C GLN A 242 9.82 2.48 16.15
N LEU A 243 9.13 1.33 16.15
CA LEU A 243 7.70 1.29 16.41
C LEU A 243 7.43 1.42 17.92
N TYR A 244 6.46 2.25 18.30
CA TYR A 244 6.15 2.48 19.73
C TYR A 244 5.69 1.22 20.47
N ALA A 245 5.07 0.27 19.73
CA ALA A 245 4.70 -1.03 20.28
C ALA A 245 5.92 -1.91 20.64
N TYR A 246 7.10 -1.64 20.05
CA TYR A 246 8.34 -2.41 20.24
C TYR A 246 9.47 -1.51 20.76
N ARG A 247 9.30 -0.98 21.97
CA ARG A 247 10.13 0.07 22.58
C ARG A 247 11.65 -0.13 22.50
N THR A 248 12.12 -1.36 22.54
CA THR A 248 13.55 -1.69 22.60
C THR A 248 14.09 -2.27 21.30
N ARG A 249 13.24 -2.46 20.28
CA ARG A 249 13.61 -3.11 19.03
C ARG A 249 13.56 -2.12 17.88
N THR A 250 14.67 -1.98 17.18
CA THR A 250 14.78 -1.23 15.93
C THR A 250 14.66 -2.20 14.76
N PHE A 251 13.93 -1.82 13.74
CA PHE A 251 13.74 -2.59 12.50
C PHE A 251 14.46 -1.87 11.36
N THR A 252 14.91 -2.63 10.39
CA THR A 252 15.45 -2.10 9.13
C THR A 252 14.37 -2.13 8.06
N ALA A 253 14.32 -1.06 7.27
CA ALA A 253 13.45 -0.95 6.11
C ALA A 253 14.20 -0.27 4.97
N SER A 254 13.72 -0.45 3.75
CA SER A 254 14.24 0.24 2.57
C SER A 254 13.15 1.12 1.94
N VAL A 255 13.55 2.29 1.45
CA VAL A 255 12.66 3.20 0.72
C VAL A 255 12.31 2.56 -0.63
N THR A 256 11.04 2.30 -0.86
CA THR A 256 10.55 1.73 -2.12
C THR A 256 10.13 2.83 -3.10
N SER A 257 9.40 3.83 -2.61
CA SER A 257 8.93 4.94 -3.44
C SER A 257 8.63 6.17 -2.60
N ILE A 258 8.56 7.32 -3.28
CA ILE A 258 8.19 8.62 -2.71
C ILE A 258 6.96 9.11 -3.49
N GLN A 259 5.91 9.52 -2.81
CA GLN A 259 4.76 10.10 -3.48
C GLN A 259 5.12 11.47 -4.03
N PRO A 260 4.76 11.77 -5.30
CA PRO A 260 5.20 13.00 -5.99
C PRO A 260 4.52 14.28 -5.50
N ALA A 261 3.49 14.16 -4.64
CA ALA A 261 2.76 15.29 -4.09
C ALA A 261 2.72 15.23 -2.56
N ALA A 262 2.88 16.38 -1.93
CA ALA A 262 2.67 16.51 -0.49
C ALA A 262 1.19 16.41 -0.14
N ASP A 263 0.90 15.95 1.05
CA ASP A 263 -0.44 16.04 1.64
C ASP A 263 -0.80 17.53 1.84
N PRO A 264 -1.91 18.00 1.26
CA PRO A 264 -2.26 19.43 1.29
C PRO A 264 -2.57 19.96 2.70
N THR A 265 -2.88 19.08 3.65
CA THR A 265 -3.24 19.44 5.01
C THR A 265 -2.01 19.53 5.91
N THR A 266 -1.11 18.56 5.79
CA THR A 266 0.08 18.44 6.65
C THR A 266 1.35 19.02 6.03
N GLN A 267 1.34 19.28 4.72
CA GLN A 267 2.51 19.71 3.92
C GLN A 267 3.69 18.73 4.01
N ARG A 268 3.39 17.45 4.26
CA ARG A 268 4.39 16.38 4.35
C ARG A 268 4.35 15.48 3.13
N TYR A 269 5.50 14.99 2.75
CA TYR A 269 5.65 14.00 1.70
C TYR A 269 5.54 12.59 2.27
N THR A 270 4.78 11.75 1.58
CA THR A 270 4.65 10.34 1.93
C THR A 270 5.74 9.52 1.27
N ILE A 271 6.44 8.72 2.07
CA ILE A 271 7.46 7.78 1.65
C ILE A 271 6.95 6.37 1.95
N VAL A 272 7.03 5.49 0.97
CA VAL A 272 6.69 4.08 1.14
C VAL A 272 7.97 3.30 1.39
N LEU A 273 7.98 2.54 2.50
CA LEU A 273 9.11 1.70 2.85
C LEU A 273 8.66 0.25 3.03
N GLU A 274 9.55 -0.67 2.68
CA GLU A 274 9.36 -2.11 2.92
C GLU A 274 10.29 -2.55 4.06
N MET A 275 9.72 -3.23 5.05
CA MET A 275 10.46 -3.74 6.22
C MET A 275 11.12 -5.07 5.85
N GLU A 276 12.43 -5.24 6.11
CA GLU A 276 13.17 -6.44 5.73
C GLU A 276 12.73 -7.69 6.50
N ASN A 277 12.57 -7.58 7.80
CA ASN A 277 12.19 -8.69 8.69
C ASN A 277 11.07 -8.24 9.62
N PRO A 278 9.81 -8.16 9.11
CA PRO A 278 8.68 -7.76 9.92
C PRO A 278 8.41 -8.82 11.02
N PRO A 279 8.03 -8.40 12.24
CA PRO A 279 7.62 -9.35 13.27
C PRO A 279 6.26 -9.99 12.92
N ASP A 280 6.05 -11.24 13.34
CA ASP A 280 4.82 -12.01 13.04
C ASP A 280 3.54 -11.33 13.52
N ASN A 281 3.61 -10.55 14.59
CA ASN A 281 2.49 -9.82 15.18
C ASN A 281 2.46 -8.33 14.78
N LEU A 282 3.00 -7.97 13.62
CA LEU A 282 2.91 -6.61 13.09
C LEU A 282 1.46 -6.31 12.68
N MET A 283 0.84 -5.35 13.36
CA MET A 283 -0.53 -4.95 13.08
C MET A 283 -0.58 -3.62 12.33
N ALA A 284 -1.49 -3.54 11.36
CA ALA A 284 -1.81 -2.27 10.70
C ALA A 284 -2.30 -1.23 11.72
N GLY A 285 -1.93 0.03 11.51
CA GLY A 285 -2.22 1.12 12.45
C GLY A 285 -1.14 1.35 13.50
N MET A 286 -0.16 0.45 13.68
CA MET A 286 1.00 0.73 14.53
C MET A 286 1.76 1.94 14.02
N THR A 287 2.22 2.78 14.94
CA THR A 287 2.98 4.01 14.64
C THR A 287 4.35 3.99 15.29
N GLY A 288 5.22 4.83 14.80
CA GLY A 288 6.58 4.96 15.29
C GLY A 288 7.34 6.09 14.62
N GLU A 289 8.63 6.06 14.78
CA GLU A 289 9.58 6.99 14.17
C GLU A 289 10.44 6.28 13.15
N MET A 290 10.88 7.02 12.14
CA MET A 290 11.83 6.52 11.15
C MET A 290 13.00 7.48 10.97
N ASN A 291 14.17 6.91 10.66
CA ASN A 291 15.37 7.63 10.32
C ASN A 291 15.89 7.06 9.00
N ILE A 292 15.73 7.82 7.91
CA ILE A 292 16.22 7.43 6.58
C ILE A 292 17.65 7.90 6.45
N ILE A 293 18.59 6.99 6.23
CA ILE A 293 20.02 7.30 6.12
C ILE A 293 20.28 7.85 4.72
N THR A 294 20.54 9.16 4.65
CA THR A 294 20.78 9.87 3.38
C THR A 294 22.27 9.96 3.01
N GLY A 295 23.16 9.84 3.99
CA GLY A 295 24.60 9.82 3.77
C GLY A 295 25.39 9.27 4.94
N THR A 296 26.56 8.72 4.63
CA THR A 296 27.53 8.24 5.62
C THR A 296 28.91 8.69 5.20
N HIS A 297 29.52 9.55 6.00
CA HIS A 297 30.90 9.97 5.82
C HIS A 297 31.78 9.33 6.88
N GLN A 298 32.66 8.45 6.44
CA GLN A 298 33.59 7.74 7.33
C GLN A 298 34.86 8.56 7.54
N ASN A 299 35.44 8.40 8.74
CA ASN A 299 36.73 8.99 9.10
C ASN A 299 36.77 10.52 8.99
N VAL A 300 35.68 11.21 9.27
CA VAL A 300 35.56 12.68 9.27
C VAL A 300 35.81 13.26 10.65
N LEU A 301 36.21 14.54 10.72
CA LEU A 301 36.38 15.25 11.98
C LEU A 301 35.01 15.63 12.56
N LEU A 302 34.70 15.11 13.73
CA LEU A 302 33.45 15.40 14.44
C LEU A 302 33.72 16.40 15.58
N VAL A 303 32.91 17.44 15.59
CA VAL A 303 32.87 18.47 16.63
C VAL A 303 31.48 18.51 17.26
N PRO A 304 31.34 18.60 18.60
CA PRO A 304 30.03 18.75 19.21
C PRO A 304 29.31 19.97 18.66
N THR A 305 28.04 19.80 18.21
CA THR A 305 27.24 20.86 17.59
C THR A 305 27.15 22.12 18.49
N ARG A 306 27.06 21.92 19.79
CA ARG A 306 27.07 23.00 20.80
C ARG A 306 28.38 23.78 20.89
N ALA A 307 29.47 23.29 20.29
CA ALA A 307 30.76 24.02 20.23
C ALA A 307 30.82 25.04 19.09
N LEU A 308 29.84 25.02 18.20
CA LEU A 308 29.74 25.90 17.01
C LEU A 308 28.82 27.07 17.30
N ILE A 309 29.28 28.28 17.02
CA ILE A 309 28.47 29.51 16.96
C ILE A 309 28.41 29.89 15.50
N VAL A 310 27.32 29.52 14.82
CA VAL A 310 27.18 29.61 13.36
C VAL A 310 28.32 28.82 12.70
N ASP A 311 29.30 29.47 12.11
CA ASP A 311 30.47 28.90 11.42
C ASP A 311 31.79 29.18 12.16
N GLN A 312 31.74 29.41 13.47
CA GLN A 312 32.94 29.69 14.31
C GLN A 312 32.97 28.74 15.50
N ALA A 313 34.18 28.33 15.89
CA ALA A 313 34.46 27.61 17.10
C ALA A 313 35.55 28.29 17.92
N LEU A 314 35.37 28.34 19.24
CA LEU A 314 36.41 28.76 20.15
C LEU A 314 37.34 27.56 20.49
N VAL A 315 38.56 27.61 20.04
CA VAL A 315 39.59 26.56 20.28
C VAL A 315 40.53 27.00 21.38
N VAL A 316 40.79 26.15 22.34
CA VAL A 316 41.80 26.44 23.37
C VAL A 316 43.13 25.82 22.97
N LYS A 317 44.14 26.66 22.71
CA LYS A 317 45.52 26.24 22.40
C LYS A 317 46.48 26.82 23.40
N ARG A 318 47.24 25.99 24.10
CA ARG A 318 48.17 26.38 25.15
C ARG A 318 47.56 27.24 26.24
N GLY A 319 46.32 26.94 26.65
CA GLY A 319 45.61 27.68 27.69
C GLY A 319 44.98 29.01 27.23
N VAL A 320 45.01 29.37 25.94
CA VAL A 320 44.46 30.59 25.40
C VAL A 320 43.36 30.30 24.40
N VAL A 321 42.24 31.03 24.49
CA VAL A 321 41.10 30.95 23.57
C VAL A 321 41.44 31.60 22.24
N ARG A 322 41.11 30.92 21.15
CA ARG A 322 41.24 31.45 19.79
C ARG A 322 39.96 31.15 19.02
N SER A 323 39.43 32.15 18.31
CA SER A 323 38.32 31.91 17.36
C SER A 323 38.88 31.33 16.08
N ARG A 324 38.16 30.34 15.51
CA ARG A 324 38.43 29.76 14.21
C ARG A 324 37.12 29.62 13.41
N THR A 325 37.19 30.02 12.16
CA THR A 325 36.13 29.70 11.20
C THR A 325 36.19 28.24 10.84
N VAL A 326 35.05 27.56 10.87
CA VAL A 326 34.93 26.17 10.63
C VAL A 326 33.95 26.00 9.46
N GLN A 327 34.40 25.35 8.41
CA GLN A 327 33.48 24.94 7.35
C GLN A 327 32.79 23.65 7.81
N VAL A 328 31.48 23.75 7.99
CA VAL A 328 30.65 22.65 8.49
C VAL A 328 30.08 21.87 7.30
N GLY A 329 30.23 20.55 7.33
CA GLY A 329 29.57 19.60 6.43
C GLY A 329 28.25 19.13 7.05
N PHE A 330 28.12 17.84 7.30
CA PHE A 330 26.94 17.30 7.98
C PHE A 330 26.77 17.83 9.39
N ARG A 331 25.53 18.08 9.77
CA ARG A 331 25.19 18.51 11.13
C ARG A 331 24.07 17.62 11.67
N THR A 332 24.29 17.02 12.81
CA THR A 332 23.29 16.31 13.60
C THR A 332 23.00 17.07 14.89
N LEU A 333 22.10 16.57 15.73
CA LEU A 333 21.80 17.18 17.03
C LEU A 333 23.04 17.27 17.92
N ASP A 334 23.84 16.21 17.97
CA ASP A 334 24.99 16.08 18.89
C ASP A 334 26.31 16.51 18.28
N PHE A 335 26.53 16.22 16.99
CA PHE A 335 27.81 16.43 16.30
C PHE A 335 27.62 17.11 14.94
N ALA A 336 28.65 17.83 14.54
CA ALA A 336 28.80 18.37 13.19
C ALA A 336 30.14 17.92 12.59
N GLU A 337 30.15 17.68 11.28
CA GLU A 337 31.36 17.44 10.52
C GLU A 337 32.13 18.72 10.30
N ALA A 338 33.40 18.77 10.71
CA ALA A 338 34.28 19.86 10.37
C ALA A 338 35.09 19.50 9.12
N VAL A 339 34.70 20.07 7.98
CA VAL A 339 35.40 19.89 6.69
C VAL A 339 36.76 20.60 6.70
N SER A 340 36.79 21.78 7.29
CA SER A 340 38.01 22.59 7.41
C SER A 340 37.97 23.49 8.67
N GLY A 341 39.12 24.07 9.04
CA GLY A 341 39.25 24.98 10.19
C GLY A 341 39.64 24.30 11.50
N LEU A 342 39.37 23.01 11.68
CA LEU A 342 39.76 22.25 12.85
C LEU A 342 40.70 21.09 12.48
N SER A 343 41.41 20.58 13.48
CA SER A 343 42.27 19.39 13.37
C SER A 343 41.92 18.41 14.49
N GLU A 344 42.21 17.14 14.29
CA GLU A 344 42.05 16.12 15.32
C GLU A 344 42.82 16.50 16.59
N GLY A 345 42.22 16.27 17.74
CA GLY A 345 42.82 16.62 19.04
C GLY A 345 42.62 18.10 19.42
N ASN A 346 42.06 18.96 18.56
CA ASN A 346 41.74 20.34 18.98
C ASN A 346 40.70 20.29 20.13
N ARG A 347 40.88 21.16 21.10
CA ARG A 347 39.97 21.33 22.23
C ARG A 347 39.05 22.51 21.94
N VAL A 348 37.79 22.25 21.74
CA VAL A 348 36.74 23.25 21.42
C VAL A 348 35.90 23.52 22.65
N VAL A 349 35.56 24.78 22.87
CA VAL A 349 34.73 25.21 23.99
C VAL A 349 33.29 24.81 23.70
N VAL A 350 32.60 24.19 24.66
CA VAL A 350 31.23 23.63 24.48
C VAL A 350 30.18 24.33 25.35
N SER A 351 30.57 25.22 26.23
CA SER A 351 29.64 25.97 27.09
C SER A 351 30.19 27.35 27.45
N ASN A 352 29.30 28.29 27.80
CA ASN A 352 29.63 29.66 28.20
C ASN A 352 30.55 30.41 27.21
N GLN A 353 30.40 30.16 25.92
CA GLN A 353 31.19 30.77 24.84
C GLN A 353 31.04 32.28 24.80
N ASP A 354 29.89 32.79 25.16
CA ASP A 354 29.52 34.18 25.28
C ASP A 354 30.36 34.98 26.29
N LYS A 355 30.88 34.28 27.28
CA LYS A 355 31.71 34.86 28.37
C LYS A 355 33.21 34.86 28.08
N LEU A 356 33.64 34.21 27.02
CA LEU A 356 35.05 34.06 26.65
C LEU A 356 35.42 34.86 25.45
N ARG A 357 36.56 35.58 25.55
CA ARG A 357 37.08 36.42 24.43
C ARG A 357 38.29 35.75 23.79
N PRO A 358 38.42 35.85 22.45
CA PRO A 358 39.66 35.47 21.78
C PRO A 358 40.88 36.18 22.37
N GLY A 359 41.92 35.42 22.68
CA GLY A 359 43.12 35.92 23.34
C GLY A 359 43.15 35.74 24.88
N GLU A 360 42.03 35.42 25.48
CA GLU A 360 41.88 35.25 26.94
C GLU A 360 42.52 33.95 27.43
N PRO A 361 43.30 33.96 28.51
CA PRO A 361 43.80 32.76 29.16
C PRO A 361 42.68 32.08 29.96
N VAL A 362 42.56 30.75 29.83
CA VAL A 362 41.50 29.93 30.48
C VAL A 362 42.04 28.68 31.11
N ARG A 363 41.38 28.25 32.19
CA ARG A 363 41.52 26.89 32.72
C ARG A 363 40.59 25.96 31.92
N GLN A 364 41.11 24.80 31.53
CA GLN A 364 40.36 23.81 30.78
C GLN A 364 39.75 22.78 31.71
N ARG A 365 38.47 22.53 31.55
CA ARG A 365 37.75 21.40 32.12
C ARG A 365 37.25 20.51 31.02
N MET A 366 37.74 19.28 30.92
CA MET A 366 37.23 18.32 29.96
C MET A 366 35.81 17.92 30.33
N VAL A 367 34.92 17.97 29.36
CA VAL A 367 33.53 17.53 29.52
C VAL A 367 33.32 16.27 28.71
N SER A 368 32.60 15.31 29.27
CA SER A 368 32.17 14.12 28.54
C SER A 368 31.19 14.53 27.45
N VAL A 369 31.47 14.14 26.23
CA VAL A 369 30.59 14.29 25.07
C VAL A 369 29.90 12.96 24.87
N PRO A 370 28.65 12.94 24.32
CA PRO A 370 28.01 11.70 23.96
C PRO A 370 28.96 10.76 23.20
N PRO A 371 28.81 9.46 23.32
CA PRO A 371 29.61 8.51 22.55
C PRO A 371 29.37 8.76 21.06
N LEU A 372 30.43 8.63 20.27
CA LEU A 372 30.30 8.74 18.80
C LEU A 372 29.29 7.71 18.30
N PRO A 373 28.50 8.03 17.26
CA PRO A 373 27.60 7.06 16.63
C PRO A 373 28.37 5.79 16.29
N LYS A 374 27.88 4.65 16.76
CA LYS A 374 28.44 3.35 16.36
C LYS A 374 28.10 3.14 14.91
N GLU A 375 28.99 2.51 14.17
CA GLU A 375 28.70 2.07 12.80
C GLU A 375 27.40 1.29 12.74
N PRO A 376 26.60 1.48 11.65
CA PRO A 376 25.28 0.88 11.49
C PRO A 376 25.30 -0.63 11.45
#